data_db45bddf90e19c732f1ce146ed97d0d0
#
_entry.id   db45bddf90e19c732f1ce146ed97d0d0
#
_cell.length_a   1.000
_cell.length_b   1.000
_cell.length_c   1.000
_cell.angle_alpha   90.00
_cell.angle_beta   90.00
_cell.angle_gamma   90.00
#
_symmetry.space_group_name_H-M   'P 1'
#
loop_
_entity.id
_entity.type
_entity.pdbx_description
1 polymer ?
#
loop_
_entity_poly.entity_id
_entity_poly.type
_entity_poly.pdbx_seq_one_letter_code
_entity_poly.pdbx_strand_id
1 'polypeptide(L)'
;MNAEGRVAGRAVTREEIIAKLRETAPDLRAEGVTGLAIFGSRARGDARQESDLDLLVEVAPRSKFSMLNLIGVEHIVEAATGLRVQATMRRSLDKRMRERIADDIIEVF
;
A
#
# COMPACT_ATOMS: atom_id res chain seq x y z
N MET A 1 11.56 14.84 -17.82
CA MET A 1 11.12 14.49 -17.64
C MET A 1 10.74 14.02 -17.25
N ASN A 2 10.61 14.09 -16.80
CA ASN A 2 10.06 13.60 -16.33
C ASN A 2 9.79 12.86 -16.10
N ALA A 3 9.72 13.14 -15.81
CA ALA A 3 9.25 12.41 -15.43
C ALA A 3 8.97 11.70 -15.79
N GLU A 4 9.64 11.53 -16.12
CA GLU A 4 9.18 10.70 -16.38
C GLU A 4 8.67 9.54 -15.86
N GLY A 5 8.85 8.51 -15.62
CA GLY A 5 8.10 7.47 -14.96
C GLY A 5 6.99 7.93 -14.05
N ARG A 6 6.92 9.21 -13.87
CA ARG A 6 5.82 9.78 -13.09
C ARG A 6 4.61 9.98 -13.97
N VAL A 7 3.47 9.79 -13.34
CA VAL A 7 2.17 9.94 -14.02
C VAL A 7 1.54 11.27 -13.67
N ALA A 8 2.37 12.31 -13.55
CA ALA A 8 1.91 13.63 -13.18
C ALA A 8 0.81 14.10 -14.12
N GLY A 9 -0.26 14.63 -13.58
CA GLY A 9 -1.39 15.14 -14.34
C GLY A 9 -2.31 14.08 -14.89
N ARG A 10 -2.06 12.81 -14.59
CA ARG A 10 -2.84 11.69 -15.08
C ARG A 10 -3.30 10.82 -13.92
N ALA A 11 -4.53 10.29 -14.03
CA ALA A 11 -5.01 9.37 -13.02
C ALA A 11 -4.19 8.08 -13.05
N VAL A 12 -3.78 7.62 -11.88
CA VAL A 12 -3.04 6.37 -11.73
C VAL A 12 -4.08 5.25 -11.61
N THR A 13 -3.95 4.23 -12.46
CA THR A 13 -4.90 3.12 -12.44
C THR A 13 -4.55 2.15 -11.32
N ARG A 14 -5.56 1.39 -10.89
CA ARG A 14 -5.36 0.34 -9.90
C ARG A 14 -4.33 -0.68 -10.39
N GLU A 15 -4.39 -1.05 -11.66
CA GLU A 15 -3.48 -2.00 -12.26
C GLU A 15 -2.04 -1.51 -12.24
N GLU A 16 -1.84 -0.22 -12.49
CA GLU A 16 -0.50 0.38 -12.40
C GLU A 16 0.02 0.34 -10.97
N ILE A 17 -0.83 0.63 -10.01
CA ILE A 17 -0.45 0.58 -8.60
C ILE A 17 -0.04 -0.83 -8.21
N ILE A 18 -0.85 -1.83 -8.56
CA ILE A 18 -0.57 -3.22 -8.22
C ILE A 18 0.76 -3.68 -8.84
N ALA A 19 1.00 -3.32 -10.09
CA ALA A 19 2.25 -3.68 -10.75
C ALA A 19 3.46 -3.07 -10.03
N LYS A 20 3.36 -1.79 -9.67
CA LYS A 20 4.44 -1.12 -8.94
C LYS A 20 4.67 -1.74 -7.57
N LEU A 21 3.60 -2.09 -6.87
CA LEU A 21 3.72 -2.73 -5.55
C LEU A 21 4.40 -4.09 -5.65
N ARG A 22 4.08 -4.86 -6.67
CA ARG A 22 4.74 -6.14 -6.88
C ARG A 22 6.23 -5.98 -7.16
N GLU A 23 6.62 -4.91 -7.85
CA GLU A 23 8.03 -4.62 -8.09
C GLU A 23 8.77 -4.30 -6.81
N THR A 24 8.08 -3.75 -5.80
CA THR A 24 8.71 -3.41 -4.53
C THR A 24 8.76 -4.58 -3.55
N ALA A 25 8.18 -5.73 -3.90
CA ALA A 25 8.07 -6.84 -2.96
C ALA A 25 9.40 -7.23 -2.31
N PRO A 26 10.53 -7.33 -3.04
CA PRO A 26 11.80 -7.68 -2.38
C PRO A 26 12.19 -6.68 -1.29
N ASP A 27 12.04 -5.39 -1.56
CA ASP A 27 12.38 -4.35 -0.59
C ASP A 27 11.45 -4.37 0.62
N LEU A 28 10.17 -4.61 0.38
CA LEU A 28 9.19 -4.69 1.46
C LEU A 28 9.43 -5.92 2.32
N ARG A 29 9.78 -7.05 1.71
CA ARG A 29 10.12 -8.26 2.46
C ARG A 29 11.38 -8.08 3.29
N ALA A 30 12.33 -7.29 2.79
CA ALA A 30 13.53 -6.97 3.56
C ALA A 30 13.19 -6.16 4.82
N GLU A 31 12.10 -5.38 4.79
CA GLU A 31 11.61 -4.65 5.96
C GLU A 31 10.85 -5.57 6.94
N GLY A 32 10.48 -6.76 6.51
CA GLY A 32 9.75 -7.69 7.36
C GLY A 32 8.30 -7.93 6.93
N VAL A 33 7.90 -7.39 5.77
CA VAL A 33 6.53 -7.57 5.27
C VAL A 33 6.39 -8.98 4.70
N THR A 34 5.36 -9.70 5.11
CA THR A 34 5.06 -11.04 4.59
C THR A 34 3.90 -11.02 3.61
N GLY A 35 3.07 -9.98 3.67
CA GLY A 35 1.94 -9.85 2.75
C GLY A 35 1.53 -8.39 2.62
N LEU A 36 0.93 -8.06 1.48
CA LEU A 36 0.52 -6.69 1.19
C LEU A 36 -0.80 -6.70 0.45
N ALA A 37 -1.69 -5.83 0.87
CA ALA A 37 -2.98 -5.61 0.19
C ALA A 37 -3.24 -4.12 0.10
N ILE A 38 -4.11 -3.73 -0.83
CA ILE A 38 -4.60 -2.36 -0.91
C ILE A 38 -6.08 -2.37 -0.54
N PHE A 39 -6.57 -1.22 -0.07
CA PHE A 39 -7.98 -1.04 0.21
C PHE A 39 -8.34 0.43 0.01
N GLY A 40 -9.57 0.80 0.30
CA GLY A 40 -10.01 2.18 0.16
C GLY A 40 -10.25 2.58 -1.27
N SER A 41 -10.25 3.90 -1.54
CA SER A 41 -10.68 4.44 -2.82
C SER A 41 -9.82 3.98 -3.99
N ARG A 42 -8.51 3.82 -3.79
CA ARG A 42 -7.63 3.35 -4.87
C ARG A 42 -7.94 1.90 -5.26
N ALA A 43 -8.32 1.09 -4.27
CA ALA A 43 -8.71 -0.30 -4.53
C ALA A 43 -10.07 -0.37 -5.21
N ARG A 44 -11.03 0.48 -4.78
CA ARG A 44 -12.37 0.51 -5.37
C ARG A 44 -12.38 1.09 -6.78
N GLY A 45 -11.39 1.92 -7.11
CA GLY A 45 -11.35 2.58 -8.42
C GLY A 45 -12.08 3.92 -8.46
N ASP A 46 -12.45 4.46 -7.29
CA ASP A 46 -13.13 5.76 -7.22
C ASP A 46 -12.25 6.85 -6.60
N ALA A 47 -10.93 6.63 -6.61
CA ALA A 47 -9.99 7.58 -6.06
C ALA A 47 -9.93 8.85 -6.90
N ARG A 48 -9.69 9.96 -6.23
CA ARG A 48 -9.36 11.22 -6.87
C ARG A 48 -7.84 11.32 -7.00
N GLN A 49 -7.38 12.32 -7.74
CA GLN A 49 -5.96 12.51 -7.98
C GLN A 49 -5.17 12.66 -6.68
N GLU A 50 -5.76 13.34 -5.70
CA GLU A 50 -5.11 13.59 -4.41
C GLU A 50 -5.39 12.53 -3.35
N SER A 51 -6.10 11.47 -3.69
CA SER A 51 -6.41 10.40 -2.73
C SER A 51 -5.15 9.67 -2.30
N ASP A 52 -5.07 9.35 -1.00
CA ASP A 52 -3.99 8.53 -0.47
C ASP A 52 -4.15 7.09 -0.94
N LEU A 53 -3.04 6.38 -1.01
CA LEU A 53 -3.05 4.93 -1.24
C LEU A 53 -3.05 4.25 0.12
N ASP A 54 -4.10 3.48 0.39
CA ASP A 54 -4.24 2.76 1.66
C ASP A 54 -3.71 1.34 1.52
N LEU A 55 -2.73 1.00 2.36
CA LEU A 55 -2.11 -0.32 2.37
C LEU A 55 -2.44 -1.08 3.64
N LEU A 56 -2.65 -2.38 3.49
CA LEU A 56 -2.66 -3.31 4.61
C LEU A 56 -1.35 -4.09 4.58
N VAL A 57 -0.62 -4.01 5.68
CA VAL A 57 0.69 -4.64 5.80
C VAL A 57 0.58 -5.82 6.74
N GLU A 58 0.97 -6.99 6.24
CA GLU A 58 0.99 -8.20 7.04
C GLU A 58 2.43 -8.57 7.37
N VAL A 59 2.65 -8.96 8.62
CA VAL A 59 3.97 -9.36 9.11
C VAL A 59 3.80 -10.66 9.91
N ALA A 60 4.90 -11.35 10.19
CA ALA A 60 4.84 -12.57 11.00
C ALA A 60 4.27 -12.23 12.38
N PRO A 61 3.44 -13.11 12.98
CA PRO A 61 2.72 -12.80 14.22
C PRO A 61 3.62 -12.37 15.38
N ARG A 62 4.83 -12.89 15.45
CA ARG A 62 5.77 -12.57 16.53
C ARG A 62 6.89 -11.66 16.08
N SER A 63 6.73 -11.05 14.92
CA SER A 63 7.72 -10.12 14.37
C SER A 63 7.84 -8.89 15.26
N LYS A 64 9.07 -8.38 15.35
CA LYS A 64 9.36 -7.12 16.05
C LYS A 64 9.14 -5.92 15.15
N PHE A 65 8.34 -6.08 14.12
CA PHE A 65 7.99 -5.01 13.19
C PHE A 65 7.42 -3.82 13.98
N SER A 66 8.02 -2.68 13.82
CA SER A 66 7.70 -1.49 14.61
C SER A 66 7.12 -0.40 13.71
N MET A 67 6.73 0.70 14.34
CA MET A 67 6.26 1.88 13.61
C MET A 67 7.33 2.41 12.67
N LEU A 68 8.61 2.31 13.03
CA LEU A 68 9.69 2.74 12.14
C LEU A 68 9.73 1.91 10.87
N ASN A 69 9.52 0.60 10.99
CA ASN A 69 9.44 -0.26 9.81
C ASN A 69 8.25 0.11 8.94
N LEU A 70 7.11 0.44 9.57
CA LEU A 70 5.92 0.82 8.84
C LEU A 70 6.15 2.11 8.05
N ILE A 71 6.82 3.08 8.65
CA ILE A 71 7.19 4.32 7.95
C ILE A 71 8.12 4.00 6.79
N GLY A 72 9.06 3.06 6.97
CA GLY A 72 9.93 2.62 5.90
C GLY A 72 9.16 2.04 4.73
N VAL A 73 8.13 1.23 5.01
CA VAL A 73 7.25 0.68 3.99
C VAL A 73 6.57 1.82 3.22
N GLU A 74 6.04 2.82 3.94
CA GLU A 74 5.39 3.95 3.30
C GLU A 74 6.35 4.68 2.36
N HIS A 75 7.59 4.92 2.80
CA HIS A 75 8.58 5.61 1.98
C HIS A 75 8.93 4.82 0.72
N ILE A 76 9.09 3.50 0.83
CA ILE A 76 9.39 2.65 -0.32
C ILE A 76 8.27 2.74 -1.35
N VAL A 77 7.04 2.65 -0.89
CA VAL A 77 5.89 2.65 -1.79
C VAL A 77 5.65 4.04 -2.37
N GLU A 78 5.84 5.10 -1.59
CA GLU A 78 5.73 6.47 -2.09
C GLU A 78 6.74 6.72 -3.20
N ALA A 79 7.96 6.26 -3.02
CA ALA A 79 9.00 6.42 -4.04
C ALA A 79 8.64 5.67 -5.33
N ALA A 80 8.03 4.50 -5.20
CA ALA A 80 7.69 3.68 -6.36
C ALA A 80 6.45 4.18 -7.10
N THR A 81 5.48 4.74 -6.38
CA THR A 81 4.18 5.08 -6.98
C THR A 81 3.97 6.58 -7.20
N GLY A 82 4.70 7.41 -6.47
CA GLY A 82 4.47 8.85 -6.50
C GLY A 82 3.22 9.29 -5.74
N LEU A 83 2.58 8.37 -5.02
CA LEU A 83 1.37 8.65 -4.25
C LEU A 83 1.71 8.78 -2.78
N ARG A 84 0.92 9.57 -2.05
CA ARG A 84 0.98 9.53 -0.59
C ARG A 84 0.39 8.22 -0.12
N VAL A 85 1.06 7.59 0.83
CA VAL A 85 0.73 6.25 1.29
C VAL A 85 0.40 6.27 2.76
N GLN A 86 -0.66 5.59 3.12
CA GLN A 86 -1.04 5.36 4.50
C GLN A 86 -1.06 3.86 4.74
N ALA A 87 -0.10 3.36 5.51
CA ALA A 87 0.01 1.94 5.78
C ALA A 87 -0.59 1.61 7.14
N THR A 88 -1.33 0.52 7.19
CA THR A 88 -1.96 0.02 8.41
C THR A 88 -1.54 -1.42 8.60
N MET A 89 -1.18 -1.78 9.83
CA MET A 89 -0.86 -3.16 10.17
C MET A 89 -2.14 -3.98 10.19
N ARG A 90 -2.16 -5.05 9.39
CA ARG A 90 -3.34 -5.91 9.35
C ARG A 90 -3.70 -6.48 10.72
N ARG A 91 -2.65 -6.84 11.50
CA ARG A 91 -2.86 -7.40 12.84
C ARG A 91 -3.41 -6.38 13.85
N SER A 92 -3.37 -5.10 13.51
CA SER A 92 -3.86 -4.03 14.39
C SER A 92 -5.30 -3.63 14.10
N LEU A 93 -5.91 -4.20 13.05
CA LEU A 93 -7.30 -3.88 12.72
C LEU A 93 -8.24 -4.48 13.76
N ASP A 94 -9.15 -3.64 14.27
CA ASP A 94 -10.23 -4.17 15.10
C ASP A 94 -11.32 -4.77 14.20
N LYS A 95 -12.27 -5.45 14.82
CA LYS A 95 -13.34 -6.14 14.10
C LYS A 95 -14.15 -5.19 13.22
N ARG A 96 -14.49 -4.02 13.77
CA ARG A 96 -15.31 -3.04 13.08
C ARG A 96 -14.62 -2.54 11.80
N MET A 97 -13.33 -2.24 11.90
CA MET A 97 -12.57 -1.76 10.76
C MET A 97 -12.41 -2.87 9.72
N ARG A 98 -12.12 -4.11 10.17
CA ARG A 98 -12.01 -5.24 9.25
C ARG A 98 -13.29 -5.44 8.43
N GLU A 99 -14.44 -5.34 9.09
CA GLU A 99 -15.73 -5.50 8.42
C GLU A 99 -15.98 -4.37 7.43
N ARG A 100 -15.60 -3.15 7.80
CA ARG A 100 -15.84 -1.98 6.96
C ARG A 100 -15.06 -2.03 5.65
N ILE A 101 -13.83 -2.53 5.68
CA ILE A 101 -12.95 -2.53 4.50
C ILE A 101 -12.95 -3.87 3.76
N ALA A 102 -13.62 -4.89 4.29
CA ALA A 102 -13.52 -6.26 3.78
C ALA A 102 -13.79 -6.37 2.28
N ASP A 103 -14.79 -5.64 1.78
CA ASP A 103 -15.17 -5.73 0.37
C ASP A 103 -14.20 -4.99 -0.55
N ASP A 104 -13.34 -4.13 0.00
CA ASP A 104 -12.42 -3.32 -0.78
C ASP A 104 -11.04 -3.95 -0.93
N ILE A 105 -10.73 -4.95 -0.11
CA ILE A 105 -9.37 -5.48 -0.03
C ILE A 105 -8.98 -6.21 -1.31
N ILE A 106 -7.83 -5.84 -1.86
CA ILE A 106 -7.22 -6.53 -2.99
C ILE A 106 -5.82 -6.97 -2.56
N GLU A 107 -5.60 -8.27 -2.52
CA GLU A 107 -4.30 -8.81 -2.15
C GLU A 107 -3.31 -8.57 -3.28
N VAL A 108 -2.11 -8.09 -2.94
CA VAL A 108 -1.07 -7.83 -3.92
C VAL A 108 -0.04 -8.96 -3.94
N PHE A 109 0.39 -9.35 -2.76
CA PHE A 109 1.26 -10.53 -2.64
C PHE A 109 1.17 -11.13 -1.24
#